data_1858a694f4c1b4936d5659363d36518c
#
_entry.id   1858a694f4c1b4936d5659363d36518c
#
_cell.length_a   1.000
_cell.length_b   1.000
_cell.length_c   1.000
_cell.angle_alpha   90.00
_cell.angle_beta   90.00
_cell.angle_gamma   90.00
#
_symmetry.space_group_name_H-M   'P 1'
#
loop_
_entity.id
_entity.type
_entity.pdbx_description
1 polymer ?
#
loop_
_entity_poly.entity_id
_entity_poly.type
_entity_poly.pdbx_seq_one_letter_code
_entity_poly.pdbx_strand_id
1 'polypeptide(L)'
;KGLGVMFLLALESLLKEGVKFRRPIVFTAVPDEEPGGDNGMRWLVEHHLKDIDPEWVWDEGTGGLKDVIGQGTMFAVAVAEKQIYRFRLIAAGDPGHGSMPHRNSANVTLLSALSRIVGNPRPLRVDKAAEMMFRGLAPTQKFPASLLLRHLSFPPALMLAGRALAADKFTNAVLRDTVSPNVIQGGYQINVIPEQAAAELDCRLLPSTRAEEFHRWLVSRIADDRIRIEMIQTSPPSGIAPLDSPFYRALQAGVQKHCPGAGVFPLLMAGATDGRYWRERGYPAYGFTPMLLERADLGRVHGIDERISAENLLFGIRMVRDILRTLCL
;
A
#
# COMPACT_ATOMS: atom_id res chain seq x y z
N LYS A 1 1.06 -13.64 10.49
CA LYS A 1 0.75 -14.92 11.19
C LYS A 1 -0.57 -14.85 11.98
N GLY A 2 -0.85 -13.76 12.73
CA GLY A 2 -2.08 -13.62 13.52
C GLY A 2 -3.35 -13.76 12.69
N LEU A 3 -3.44 -13.13 11.53
CA LEU A 3 -4.59 -13.24 10.63
C LEU A 3 -4.80 -14.68 10.13
N GLY A 4 -3.74 -15.38 9.72
CA GLY A 4 -3.83 -16.79 9.31
C GLY A 4 -4.39 -17.68 10.42
N VAL A 5 -3.97 -17.46 11.67
CA VAL A 5 -4.53 -18.16 12.83
C VAL A 5 -6.00 -17.82 13.05
N MET A 6 -6.40 -16.55 12.89
CA MET A 6 -7.81 -16.13 12.98
C MET A 6 -8.68 -16.87 11.96
N PHE A 7 -8.22 -16.97 10.70
CA PHE A 7 -8.93 -17.68 9.64
C PHE A 7 -9.07 -19.18 9.96
N LEU A 8 -7.97 -19.85 10.29
CA LEU A 8 -7.97 -21.28 10.57
C LEU A 8 -8.88 -21.63 11.74
N LEU A 9 -8.79 -20.90 12.86
CA LEU A 9 -9.62 -21.18 14.04
C LEU A 9 -11.09 -20.83 13.81
N ALA A 10 -11.39 -19.78 13.03
CA ALA A 10 -12.76 -19.48 12.67
C ALA A 10 -13.39 -20.58 11.78
N LEU A 11 -12.65 -21.06 10.78
CA LEU A 11 -13.08 -22.16 9.92
C LEU A 11 -13.26 -23.47 10.73
N GLU A 12 -12.29 -23.80 11.57
CA GLU A 12 -12.39 -24.99 12.45
C GLU A 12 -13.62 -24.93 13.36
N SER A 13 -13.90 -23.76 13.95
CA SER A 13 -15.09 -23.55 14.78
C SER A 13 -16.39 -23.81 13.99
N LEU A 14 -16.49 -23.27 12.76
CA LEU A 14 -17.67 -23.48 11.93
C LEU A 14 -17.84 -24.94 11.49
N LEU A 15 -16.76 -25.63 11.18
CA LEU A 15 -16.79 -27.06 10.83
C LEU A 15 -17.22 -27.92 12.03
N LYS A 16 -16.72 -27.64 13.25
CA LYS A 16 -17.13 -28.33 14.48
C LYS A 16 -18.61 -28.13 14.84
N GLU A 17 -19.19 -26.99 14.45
CA GLU A 17 -20.62 -26.72 14.59
C GLU A 17 -21.48 -27.45 13.53
N GLY A 18 -20.88 -28.20 12.63
CA GLY A 18 -21.57 -28.90 11.54
C GLY A 18 -22.11 -27.99 10.45
N VAL A 19 -21.57 -26.79 10.31
CA VAL A 19 -21.99 -25.81 9.30
C VAL A 19 -21.71 -26.33 7.89
N LYS A 20 -22.73 -26.27 7.03
CA LYS A 20 -22.62 -26.58 5.60
C LYS A 20 -22.52 -25.30 4.79
N PHE A 21 -21.36 -25.05 4.22
CA PHE A 21 -21.15 -23.89 3.38
C PHE A 21 -21.87 -24.05 2.02
N ARG A 22 -22.60 -23.02 1.61
CA ARG A 22 -23.21 -22.93 0.26
C ARG A 22 -22.19 -22.49 -0.79
N ARG A 23 -21.10 -21.86 -0.37
CA ARG A 23 -19.97 -21.44 -1.20
C ARG A 23 -18.70 -22.13 -0.72
N PRO A 24 -17.84 -22.62 -1.61
CA PRO A 24 -16.56 -23.17 -1.22
C PRO A 24 -15.68 -22.07 -0.61
N ILE A 25 -14.90 -22.43 0.39
CA ILE A 25 -13.87 -21.56 0.99
C ILE A 25 -12.53 -22.20 0.71
N VAL A 26 -11.64 -21.47 0.07
CA VAL A 26 -10.26 -21.87 -0.18
C VAL A 26 -9.37 -21.07 0.76
N PHE A 27 -8.67 -21.74 1.65
CA PHE A 27 -7.62 -21.12 2.48
C PHE A 27 -6.27 -21.33 1.81
N THR A 28 -5.59 -20.24 1.49
CA THR A 28 -4.23 -20.27 0.94
C THR A 28 -3.24 -19.70 1.94
N ALA A 29 -2.11 -20.38 2.13
CA ALA A 29 -0.99 -19.89 2.90
C ALA A 29 0.26 -19.98 2.00
N VAL A 30 0.76 -18.84 1.59
CA VAL A 30 1.89 -18.72 0.66
C VAL A 30 3.10 -18.09 1.35
N PRO A 31 4.32 -18.39 0.90
CA PRO A 31 5.53 -17.71 1.34
C PRO A 31 5.76 -16.41 0.57
N ASP A 32 6.81 -15.66 0.93
CA ASP A 32 7.48 -14.68 0.07
C ASP A 32 6.70 -13.37 -0.14
N GLU A 33 5.71 -13.06 0.73
CA GLU A 33 4.95 -11.81 0.57
C GLU A 33 5.84 -10.57 0.77
N GLU A 34 6.66 -10.54 1.82
CA GLU A 34 7.48 -9.38 2.21
C GLU A 34 8.51 -8.95 1.14
N PRO A 35 9.27 -9.85 0.48
CA PRO A 35 10.11 -9.46 -0.64
C PRO A 35 9.37 -9.21 -1.95
N GLY A 36 8.09 -9.57 -2.05
CA GLY A 36 7.24 -9.24 -3.19
C GLY A 36 6.35 -10.35 -3.73
N GLY A 37 6.29 -11.56 -3.11
CA GLY A 37 5.34 -12.62 -3.44
C GLY A 37 5.58 -13.37 -4.75
N ASP A 38 6.76 -13.24 -5.35
CA ASP A 38 7.06 -13.84 -6.67
C ASP A 38 6.98 -15.36 -6.65
N ASN A 39 7.50 -16.01 -5.57
CA ASN A 39 7.45 -17.46 -5.38
C ASN A 39 6.21 -17.92 -4.59
N GLY A 40 5.42 -17.00 -4.10
CA GLY A 40 4.18 -17.21 -3.34
C GLY A 40 2.93 -16.98 -4.16
N MET A 41 2.26 -15.87 -3.88
CA MET A 41 0.95 -15.58 -4.48
C MET A 41 1.02 -15.37 -5.99
N ARG A 42 2.07 -14.72 -6.50
CA ARG A 42 2.23 -14.56 -7.95
C ARG A 42 2.28 -15.90 -8.66
N TRP A 43 3.14 -16.80 -8.17
CA TRP A 43 3.25 -18.16 -8.72
C TRP A 43 1.92 -18.90 -8.65
N LEU A 44 1.23 -18.84 -7.51
CA LEU A 44 -0.06 -19.49 -7.30
C LEU A 44 -1.11 -19.01 -8.33
N VAL A 45 -1.22 -17.71 -8.52
CA VAL A 45 -2.20 -17.11 -9.45
C VAL A 45 -1.80 -17.37 -10.91
N GLU A 46 -0.53 -17.47 -11.24
CA GLU A 46 -0.07 -17.79 -12.60
C GLU A 46 -0.31 -19.26 -12.98
N HIS A 47 -0.24 -20.18 -12.02
CA HIS A 47 -0.27 -21.63 -12.32
C HIS A 47 -1.57 -22.33 -11.88
N HIS A 48 -2.25 -21.83 -10.84
CA HIS A 48 -3.41 -22.48 -10.21
C HIS A 48 -4.67 -21.60 -10.16
N LEU A 49 -4.72 -20.53 -10.94
CA LEU A 49 -5.87 -19.63 -10.95
C LEU A 49 -7.18 -20.37 -11.23
N LYS A 50 -7.18 -21.32 -12.18
CA LYS A 50 -8.37 -22.09 -12.56
C LYS A 50 -8.83 -23.06 -11.47
N ASP A 51 -7.94 -23.48 -10.61
CA ASP A 51 -8.26 -24.40 -9.51
C ASP A 51 -8.90 -23.65 -8.33
N ILE A 52 -8.61 -22.35 -8.20
CA ILE A 52 -9.10 -21.51 -7.11
C ILE A 52 -10.31 -20.68 -7.55
N ASP A 53 -10.23 -19.95 -8.67
CA ASP A 53 -11.24 -19.11 -9.31
C ASP A 53 -12.22 -18.44 -8.30
N PRO A 54 -11.76 -17.58 -7.41
CA PRO A 54 -12.57 -17.07 -6.31
C PRO A 54 -13.52 -15.98 -6.78
N GLU A 55 -14.73 -15.92 -6.22
CA GLU A 55 -15.63 -14.76 -6.43
C GLU A 55 -15.11 -13.51 -5.71
N TRP A 56 -14.49 -13.69 -4.54
CA TRP A 56 -13.81 -12.64 -3.76
C TRP A 56 -12.57 -13.19 -3.08
N VAL A 57 -11.63 -12.29 -2.82
CA VAL A 57 -10.42 -12.60 -2.05
C VAL A 57 -10.40 -11.75 -0.77
N TRP A 58 -10.17 -12.41 0.35
CA TRP A 58 -9.89 -11.76 1.62
C TRP A 58 -8.39 -11.88 1.92
N ASP A 59 -7.71 -10.76 1.86
CA ASP A 59 -6.29 -10.66 2.11
C ASP A 59 -5.99 -9.86 3.38
N GLU A 60 -4.75 -9.80 3.78
CA GLU A 60 -4.31 -8.95 4.87
C GLU A 60 -4.52 -7.46 4.55
N GLY A 61 -4.59 -6.66 5.60
CA GLY A 61 -4.77 -5.23 5.48
C GLY A 61 -4.75 -4.54 6.84
N THR A 62 -5.16 -3.29 6.85
CA THR A 62 -5.31 -2.55 8.09
C THR A 62 -6.53 -3.02 8.86
N GLY A 63 -6.47 -2.94 10.19
CA GLY A 63 -7.57 -3.25 11.08
C GLY A 63 -8.39 -2.04 11.50
N GLY A 64 -9.08 -2.18 12.64
CA GLY A 64 -9.76 -1.09 13.33
C GLY A 64 -8.77 -0.19 14.05
N LEU A 65 -8.88 1.10 13.81
CA LEU A 65 -8.03 2.16 14.38
C LEU A 65 -8.84 2.92 15.43
N LYS A 66 -8.48 2.74 16.71
CA LYS A 66 -9.18 3.39 17.82
C LYS A 66 -8.54 4.77 18.08
N ASP A 67 -9.33 5.84 17.90
CA ASP A 67 -8.92 7.23 18.10
C ASP A 67 -7.63 7.64 17.36
N VAL A 68 -7.33 6.98 16.25
CA VAL A 68 -6.17 7.27 15.39
C VAL A 68 -6.55 8.21 14.26
N ILE A 69 -7.72 7.98 13.66
CA ILE A 69 -8.26 8.77 12.55
C ILE A 69 -9.55 9.46 13.01
N GLY A 70 -9.44 10.67 13.58
CA GLY A 70 -10.60 11.38 14.15
C GLY A 70 -11.02 10.80 15.51
N GLN A 71 -12.29 10.95 15.86
CA GLN A 71 -12.86 10.40 17.11
C GLN A 71 -13.53 9.05 16.84
N GLY A 72 -13.38 8.12 17.79
CA GLY A 72 -13.99 6.80 17.74
C GLY A 72 -13.17 5.76 16.98
N THR A 73 -13.81 4.62 16.73
CA THR A 73 -13.16 3.48 16.06
C THR A 73 -13.53 3.46 14.58
N MET A 74 -12.51 3.35 13.73
CA MET A 74 -12.65 3.28 12.28
C MET A 74 -11.93 2.05 11.74
N PHE A 75 -12.64 1.22 10.99
CA PHE A 75 -12.04 0.08 10.30
C PHE A 75 -11.73 0.45 8.85
N ALA A 76 -10.48 0.22 8.46
CA ALA A 76 -10.03 0.41 7.09
C ALA A 76 -10.09 -0.91 6.31
N VAL A 77 -10.69 -0.88 5.13
CA VAL A 77 -10.69 -2.00 4.19
C VAL A 77 -9.91 -1.59 2.95
N ALA A 78 -8.74 -2.19 2.74
CA ALA A 78 -7.95 -1.91 1.56
C ALA A 78 -8.67 -2.44 0.30
N VAL A 79 -9.05 -1.52 -0.57
CA VAL A 79 -9.75 -1.82 -1.84
C VAL A 79 -8.88 -1.54 -3.06
N ALA A 80 -7.77 -0.86 -2.86
CA ALA A 80 -6.77 -0.55 -3.86
C ALA A 80 -5.40 -0.35 -3.20
N GLU A 81 -4.35 -0.48 -3.99
CA GLU A 81 -2.96 -0.32 -3.56
C GLU A 81 -2.19 0.51 -4.57
N LYS A 82 -1.12 1.17 -4.11
CA LYS A 82 -0.17 1.82 -5.01
C LYS A 82 0.65 0.78 -5.76
N GLN A 83 0.98 1.11 -7.00
CA GLN A 83 1.85 0.28 -7.83
C GLN A 83 3.31 0.42 -7.36
N ILE A 84 4.08 -0.66 -7.40
CA ILE A 84 5.49 -0.68 -7.04
C ILE A 84 6.33 -0.59 -8.30
N TYR A 85 7.23 0.40 -8.34
CA TYR A 85 8.26 0.51 -9.36
C TYR A 85 9.61 0.74 -8.70
N ARG A 86 10.62 0.01 -9.11
CA ARG A 86 11.99 0.22 -8.62
C ARG A 86 12.90 0.51 -9.79
N PHE A 87 13.67 1.58 -9.67
CA PHE A 87 14.63 2.00 -10.68
C PHE A 87 16.02 2.07 -10.07
N ARG A 88 17.02 1.72 -10.88
CA ARG A 88 18.41 2.00 -10.58
C ARG A 88 18.89 3.10 -11.50
N LEU A 89 19.43 4.16 -10.93
CA LEU A 89 20.12 5.23 -11.64
C LEU A 89 21.61 4.94 -11.59
N ILE A 90 22.28 4.99 -12.72
CA ILE A 90 23.73 4.75 -12.83
C ILE A 90 24.33 5.96 -13.51
N ALA A 91 25.07 6.75 -12.75
CA ALA A 91 25.81 7.91 -13.25
C ALA A 91 27.24 7.50 -13.63
N ALA A 92 27.70 7.90 -14.80
CA ALA A 92 29.07 7.78 -15.22
C ALA A 92 29.82 9.11 -15.05
N GLY A 93 31.14 9.05 -14.86
CA GLY A 93 31.99 10.22 -14.74
C GLY A 93 33.46 9.85 -14.95
N ASP A 94 34.34 10.84 -14.99
CA ASP A 94 35.77 10.63 -15.10
C ASP A 94 36.35 10.28 -13.71
N PRO A 95 37.14 9.21 -13.60
CA PRO A 95 37.87 8.91 -12.36
C PRO A 95 39.01 9.88 -12.14
N GLY A 96 39.42 10.08 -10.89
CA GLY A 96 40.52 10.96 -10.58
C GLY A 96 40.97 10.93 -9.15
N HIS A 97 42.00 11.75 -8.86
CA HIS A 97 42.48 11.91 -7.48
C HIS A 97 41.60 12.92 -6.72
N GLY A 98 41.20 12.60 -5.50
CA GLY A 98 40.29 13.40 -4.71
C GLY A 98 40.80 14.85 -4.41
N SER A 99 42.11 15.10 -4.49
CA SER A 99 42.68 16.45 -4.32
C SER A 99 42.50 17.37 -5.57
N MET A 100 42.05 16.81 -6.70
CA MET A 100 41.81 17.52 -7.96
C MET A 100 40.35 17.34 -8.41
N PRO A 101 39.37 17.88 -7.64
CA PRO A 101 37.96 17.68 -7.95
C PRO A 101 37.57 18.37 -9.27
N HIS A 102 36.71 17.73 -10.03
CA HIS A 102 36.20 18.23 -11.31
C HIS A 102 34.69 18.03 -11.44
N ARG A 103 34.06 18.71 -12.42
CA ARG A 103 32.61 18.71 -12.58
C ARG A 103 32.05 17.44 -13.19
N ASN A 104 32.86 16.59 -13.82
CA ASN A 104 32.47 15.35 -14.44
C ASN A 104 32.59 14.13 -13.47
N SER A 105 32.40 14.35 -12.18
CA SER A 105 32.39 13.31 -11.16
C SER A 105 31.05 12.57 -11.15
N ALA A 106 31.06 11.25 -11.20
CA ALA A 106 29.86 10.42 -11.14
C ALA A 106 29.01 10.71 -9.88
N ASN A 107 29.66 10.88 -8.72
CA ASN A 107 28.97 11.22 -7.46
C ASN A 107 28.24 12.56 -7.56
N VAL A 108 28.89 13.61 -8.08
CA VAL A 108 28.29 14.95 -8.21
C VAL A 108 27.11 14.92 -9.19
N THR A 109 27.24 14.19 -10.29
CA THR A 109 26.18 13.99 -11.28
C THR A 109 24.96 13.31 -10.65
N LEU A 110 25.17 12.20 -9.94
CA LEU A 110 24.10 11.46 -9.28
C LEU A 110 23.41 12.29 -8.20
N LEU A 111 24.16 12.93 -7.30
CA LEU A 111 23.61 13.77 -6.22
C LEU A 111 22.78 14.92 -6.77
N SER A 112 23.23 15.54 -7.85
CA SER A 112 22.50 16.63 -8.53
C SER A 112 21.16 16.14 -9.09
N ALA A 113 21.12 14.96 -9.71
CA ALA A 113 19.88 14.38 -10.21
C ALA A 113 18.92 13.98 -9.07
N LEU A 114 19.43 13.33 -8.02
CA LEU A 114 18.62 12.98 -6.84
C LEU A 114 18.03 14.21 -6.17
N SER A 115 18.82 15.30 -6.04
CA SER A 115 18.34 16.57 -5.51
C SER A 115 17.19 17.15 -6.34
N ARG A 116 17.29 17.10 -7.70
CA ARG A 116 16.21 17.56 -8.58
C ARG A 116 14.95 16.69 -8.44
N ILE A 117 15.08 15.37 -8.32
CA ILE A 117 13.96 14.45 -8.15
C ILE A 117 13.24 14.71 -6.82
N VAL A 118 13.98 14.70 -5.71
CA VAL A 118 13.42 14.85 -4.35
C VAL A 118 12.88 16.26 -4.12
N GLY A 119 13.58 17.29 -4.62
CA GLY A 119 13.16 18.69 -4.48
C GLY A 119 11.95 19.08 -5.32
N ASN A 120 11.56 18.26 -6.30
CA ASN A 120 10.41 18.54 -7.18
C ASN A 120 9.45 17.34 -7.20
N PRO A 121 8.76 17.06 -6.08
CA PRO A 121 7.84 15.91 -6.01
C PRO A 121 6.71 16.06 -7.03
N ARG A 122 6.12 14.92 -7.40
CA ARG A 122 4.91 14.90 -8.25
C ARG A 122 3.79 15.72 -7.58
N PRO A 123 2.94 16.41 -8.37
CA PRO A 123 1.82 17.17 -7.82
C PRO A 123 0.83 16.26 -7.09
N LEU A 124 0.12 16.83 -6.12
CA LEU A 124 -1.01 16.15 -5.49
C LEU A 124 -2.10 15.88 -6.53
N ARG A 125 -2.66 14.66 -6.48
CA ARG A 125 -3.75 14.24 -7.34
C ARG A 125 -4.69 13.33 -6.56
N VAL A 126 -5.98 13.56 -6.70
CA VAL A 126 -7.01 12.70 -6.12
C VAL A 126 -7.49 11.76 -7.22
N ASP A 127 -7.03 10.52 -7.18
CA ASP A 127 -7.60 9.48 -8.05
C ASP A 127 -8.85 8.85 -7.44
N LYS A 128 -9.47 7.91 -8.16
CA LYS A 128 -10.73 7.31 -7.74
C LYS A 128 -10.64 6.60 -6.38
N ALA A 129 -9.53 5.89 -6.12
CA ALA A 129 -9.35 5.17 -4.86
C ALA A 129 -9.15 6.14 -3.68
N ALA A 130 -8.34 7.20 -3.89
CA ALA A 130 -8.15 8.26 -2.90
C ALA A 130 -9.47 9.04 -2.64
N GLU A 131 -10.25 9.33 -3.69
CA GLU A 131 -11.56 9.97 -3.54
C GLU A 131 -12.50 9.14 -2.65
N MET A 132 -12.60 7.83 -2.93
CA MET A 132 -13.43 6.92 -2.12
C MET A 132 -12.98 6.90 -0.67
N MET A 133 -11.66 6.84 -0.42
CA MET A 133 -11.07 6.87 0.92
C MET A 133 -11.44 8.16 1.66
N PHE A 134 -11.18 9.33 1.08
CA PHE A 134 -11.44 10.61 1.73
C PHE A 134 -12.93 10.89 1.94
N ARG A 135 -13.80 10.45 1.03
CA ARG A 135 -15.25 10.50 1.22
C ARG A 135 -15.69 9.62 2.39
N GLY A 136 -15.11 8.42 2.54
CA GLY A 136 -15.38 7.53 3.67
C GLY A 136 -14.90 8.09 5.02
N LEU A 137 -13.81 8.84 5.02
CA LEU A 137 -13.25 9.51 6.21
C LEU A 137 -13.96 10.84 6.55
N ALA A 138 -14.59 11.51 5.59
CA ALA A 138 -15.19 12.81 5.80
C ALA A 138 -16.16 12.88 6.99
N PRO A 139 -17.05 11.90 7.24
CA PRO A 139 -17.98 11.93 8.37
C PRO A 139 -17.31 11.96 9.76
N THR A 140 -16.06 11.52 9.87
CA THR A 140 -15.32 11.49 11.14
C THR A 140 -14.66 12.83 11.49
N GLN A 141 -14.70 13.78 10.55
CA GLN A 141 -14.04 15.06 10.69
C GLN A 141 -15.04 16.18 10.99
N LYS A 142 -14.58 17.16 11.76
CA LYS A 142 -15.36 18.37 12.03
C LYS A 142 -15.39 19.30 10.82
N PHE A 143 -16.42 20.18 10.73
CA PHE A 143 -16.45 21.26 9.77
C PHE A 143 -15.29 22.26 10.03
N PRO A 144 -14.61 22.79 9.00
CA PRO A 144 -14.85 22.63 7.56
C PRO A 144 -14.11 21.42 6.92
N ALA A 145 -13.28 20.69 7.65
CA ALA A 145 -12.48 19.57 7.10
C ALA A 145 -13.37 18.47 6.49
N SER A 146 -14.50 18.15 7.13
CA SER A 146 -15.46 17.16 6.59
C SER A 146 -15.97 17.53 5.19
N LEU A 147 -16.26 18.81 4.95
CA LEU A 147 -16.71 19.28 3.65
C LEU A 147 -15.58 19.20 2.60
N LEU A 148 -14.37 19.63 2.96
CA LEU A 148 -13.22 19.60 2.08
C LEU A 148 -12.86 18.16 1.68
N LEU A 149 -12.82 17.22 2.63
CA LEU A 149 -12.52 15.82 2.33
C LEU A 149 -13.59 15.14 1.47
N ARG A 150 -14.86 15.47 1.69
CA ARG A 150 -15.96 14.95 0.86
C ARG A 150 -15.85 15.37 -0.60
N HIS A 151 -15.28 16.55 -0.87
CA HIS A 151 -15.16 17.14 -2.20
C HIS A 151 -13.70 17.32 -2.63
N LEU A 152 -12.78 16.50 -2.12
CA LEU A 152 -11.35 16.69 -2.35
C LEU A 152 -10.94 16.54 -3.83
N SER A 153 -11.71 15.80 -4.64
CA SER A 153 -11.52 15.72 -6.10
C SER A 153 -11.84 17.03 -6.84
N PHE A 154 -12.55 17.97 -6.20
CA PHE A 154 -12.76 19.30 -6.74
C PHE A 154 -11.50 20.17 -6.56
N PRO A 155 -10.90 20.72 -7.64
CA PRO A 155 -9.60 21.39 -7.57
C PRO A 155 -9.46 22.48 -6.49
N PRO A 156 -10.45 23.39 -6.26
CA PRO A 156 -10.38 24.36 -5.17
C PRO A 156 -10.29 23.72 -3.78
N ALA A 157 -10.99 22.61 -3.53
CA ALA A 157 -10.91 21.91 -2.25
C ALA A 157 -9.52 21.31 -2.02
N LEU A 158 -8.94 20.69 -3.06
CA LEU A 158 -7.56 20.18 -3.03
C LEU A 158 -6.54 21.33 -2.84
N MET A 159 -6.75 22.48 -3.48
CA MET A 159 -5.89 23.64 -3.33
C MET A 159 -5.89 24.16 -1.88
N LEU A 160 -7.06 24.22 -1.23
CA LEU A 160 -7.22 24.66 0.16
C LEU A 160 -6.64 23.67 1.17
N ALA A 161 -6.94 22.38 0.99
CA ALA A 161 -6.51 21.32 1.91
C ALA A 161 -5.11 20.77 1.62
N GLY A 162 -4.61 20.93 0.39
CA GLY A 162 -3.46 20.22 -0.13
C GLY A 162 -2.18 20.42 0.67
N ARG A 163 -1.92 21.65 1.16
CA ARG A 163 -0.73 21.92 1.98
C ARG A 163 -0.75 21.14 3.30
N ALA A 164 -1.91 21.10 3.98
CA ALA A 164 -2.07 20.36 5.23
C ALA A 164 -1.97 18.85 4.99
N LEU A 165 -2.63 18.35 3.92
CA LEU A 165 -2.57 16.93 3.56
C LEU A 165 -1.17 16.49 3.11
N ALA A 166 -0.41 17.35 2.45
CA ALA A 166 0.98 17.08 2.07
C ALA A 166 1.97 17.08 3.25
N ALA A 167 1.62 17.69 4.37
CA ALA A 167 2.45 17.71 5.58
C ALA A 167 2.37 16.38 6.36
N ASP A 168 1.28 15.63 6.23
CA ASP A 168 1.16 14.32 6.83
C ASP A 168 1.69 13.24 5.88
N LYS A 169 2.50 12.32 6.41
CA LYS A 169 3.20 11.29 5.61
C LYS A 169 2.24 10.36 4.85
N PHE A 170 1.16 9.95 5.50
CA PHE A 170 0.21 9.01 4.92
C PHE A 170 -0.63 9.68 3.82
N THR A 171 -1.25 10.82 4.11
CA THR A 171 -2.07 11.55 3.13
C THR A 171 -1.24 12.06 1.96
N ASN A 172 0.03 12.46 2.20
CA ASN A 172 0.97 12.77 1.14
C ASN A 172 1.22 11.57 0.22
N ALA A 173 1.42 10.38 0.79
CA ALA A 173 1.70 9.16 0.02
C ALA A 173 0.50 8.71 -0.84
N VAL A 174 -0.74 8.83 -0.35
CA VAL A 174 -1.93 8.42 -1.09
C VAL A 174 -2.46 9.47 -2.08
N LEU A 175 -1.92 10.69 -2.05
CA LEU A 175 -2.29 11.78 -2.95
C LEU A 175 -1.26 12.07 -4.05
N ARG A 176 -0.15 11.34 -4.13
CA ARG A 176 0.84 11.51 -5.21
C ARG A 176 1.65 10.26 -5.47
N ASP A 177 2.28 10.22 -6.62
CA ASP A 177 3.37 9.29 -6.87
C ASP A 177 4.56 9.73 -6.01
N THR A 178 5.17 8.77 -5.30
CA THR A 178 6.29 9.04 -4.39
C THR A 178 7.56 8.38 -4.90
N VAL A 179 8.70 9.01 -4.63
CA VAL A 179 10.03 8.49 -4.95
C VAL A 179 10.90 8.59 -3.69
N SER A 180 11.52 7.50 -3.32
CA SER A 180 12.46 7.41 -2.20
C SER A 180 13.79 6.81 -2.66
N PRO A 181 14.90 7.55 -2.64
CA PRO A 181 16.23 7.02 -2.93
C PRO A 181 16.77 6.30 -1.68
N ASN A 182 16.55 4.99 -1.61
CA ASN A 182 16.83 4.22 -0.39
C ASN A 182 18.25 3.62 -0.38
N VAL A 183 18.86 3.41 -1.56
CA VAL A 183 20.24 2.93 -1.67
C VAL A 183 21.04 3.92 -2.50
N ILE A 184 22.20 4.34 -2.00
CA ILE A 184 23.13 5.21 -2.71
C ILE A 184 24.52 4.63 -2.56
N GLN A 185 25.21 4.43 -3.67
CA GLN A 185 26.57 3.86 -3.72
C GLN A 185 27.44 4.71 -4.64
N GLY A 186 28.66 5.03 -4.20
CA GLY A 186 29.58 5.82 -5.02
C GLY A 186 30.97 5.89 -4.42
N GLY A 187 31.92 5.17 -5.01
CA GLY A 187 33.29 5.09 -4.58
C GLY A 187 33.51 4.06 -3.46
N TYR A 188 34.78 3.73 -3.25
CA TYR A 188 35.24 2.76 -2.24
C TYR A 188 36.40 3.31 -1.41
N GLN A 189 36.98 4.45 -1.81
CA GLN A 189 38.15 5.02 -1.17
C GLN A 189 38.05 6.54 -1.16
N ILE A 190 38.36 7.19 -0.04
CA ILE A 190 38.15 8.62 0.18
C ILE A 190 38.94 9.55 -0.73
N ASN A 191 40.13 9.13 -1.16
CA ASN A 191 41.02 9.92 -2.03
C ASN A 191 40.86 9.62 -3.53
N VAL A 192 39.86 8.82 -3.92
CA VAL A 192 39.61 8.45 -5.32
C VAL A 192 38.21 8.94 -5.75
N ILE A 193 38.16 9.69 -6.86
CA ILE A 193 36.92 10.04 -7.55
C ILE A 193 36.47 8.82 -8.37
N PRO A 194 35.29 8.23 -8.09
CA PRO A 194 34.84 7.03 -8.80
C PRO A 194 34.38 7.35 -10.24
N GLU A 195 34.55 6.38 -11.13
CA GLU A 195 34.04 6.43 -12.51
C GLU A 195 32.53 6.21 -12.58
N GLN A 196 31.94 5.60 -11.54
CA GLN A 196 30.52 5.26 -11.50
C GLN A 196 29.93 5.48 -10.10
N ALA A 197 28.67 5.96 -10.07
CA ALA A 197 27.84 6.01 -8.87
C ALA A 197 26.44 5.52 -9.19
N ALA A 198 25.77 4.89 -8.23
CA ALA A 198 24.44 4.34 -8.43
C ALA A 198 23.48 4.69 -7.27
N ALA A 199 22.20 4.79 -7.58
CA ALA A 199 21.15 4.88 -6.58
C ALA A 199 19.96 3.99 -6.96
N GLU A 200 19.31 3.38 -5.96
CA GLU A 200 18.06 2.65 -6.16
C GLU A 200 16.91 3.45 -5.58
N LEU A 201 15.89 3.62 -6.41
CA LEU A 201 14.68 4.38 -6.10
C LEU A 201 13.52 3.43 -5.87
N ASP A 202 12.88 3.51 -4.70
CA ASP A 202 11.55 2.93 -4.47
C ASP A 202 10.51 3.97 -4.91
N CYS A 203 9.75 3.65 -5.95
CA CYS A 203 8.72 4.50 -6.51
C CYS A 203 7.37 3.85 -6.27
N ARG A 204 6.44 4.60 -5.67
CA ARG A 204 5.07 4.13 -5.43
C ARG A 204 4.11 5.01 -6.20
N LEU A 205 3.50 4.43 -7.24
CA LEU A 205 2.61 5.15 -8.15
C LEU A 205 1.15 5.00 -7.74
N LEU A 206 0.36 6.04 -7.94
CA LEU A 206 -1.09 5.96 -7.77
C LEU A 206 -1.68 4.94 -8.77
N PRO A 207 -2.79 4.26 -8.45
CA PRO A 207 -3.42 3.29 -9.34
C PRO A 207 -3.72 3.82 -10.74
N SER A 208 -3.98 5.12 -10.86
CA SER A 208 -4.27 5.80 -12.13
C SER A 208 -3.03 6.29 -12.90
N THR A 209 -1.82 6.17 -12.33
CA THR A 209 -0.59 6.60 -13.01
C THR A 209 -0.10 5.55 -13.99
N ARG A 210 0.14 5.96 -15.24
CA ARG A 210 0.72 5.09 -16.26
C ARG A 210 2.25 5.05 -16.12
N ALA A 211 2.82 3.87 -16.27
CA ALA A 211 4.27 3.65 -16.15
C ALA A 211 5.07 4.57 -17.07
N GLU A 212 4.62 4.71 -18.32
CA GLU A 212 5.31 5.52 -19.33
C GLU A 212 5.25 7.01 -18.99
N GLU A 213 4.15 7.48 -18.38
CA GLU A 213 4.03 8.87 -17.91
C GLU A 213 5.03 9.14 -16.79
N PHE A 214 5.10 8.21 -15.83
CA PHE A 214 6.05 8.33 -14.73
C PHE A 214 7.50 8.27 -15.20
N HIS A 215 7.82 7.35 -16.08
CA HIS A 215 9.18 7.24 -16.66
C HIS A 215 9.59 8.53 -17.38
N ARG A 216 8.73 9.11 -18.24
CA ARG A 216 9.01 10.40 -18.90
C ARG A 216 9.24 11.52 -17.88
N TRP A 217 8.44 11.57 -16.81
CA TRP A 217 8.66 12.53 -15.73
C TRP A 217 10.02 12.31 -15.06
N LEU A 218 10.39 11.06 -14.74
CA LEU A 218 11.66 10.74 -14.11
C LEU A 218 12.85 11.20 -14.99
N VAL A 219 12.83 10.86 -16.27
CA VAL A 219 13.83 11.31 -17.26
C VAL A 219 13.93 12.84 -17.28
N SER A 220 12.77 13.54 -17.31
CA SER A 220 12.74 15.01 -17.33
C SER A 220 13.31 15.65 -16.06
N ARG A 221 13.25 14.96 -14.93
CA ARG A 221 13.81 15.44 -13.64
C ARG A 221 15.29 15.13 -13.51
N ILE A 222 15.74 13.98 -14.00
CA ILE A 222 17.14 13.63 -14.06
C ILE A 222 17.89 14.66 -14.91
N ALA A 223 17.38 14.96 -16.11
CA ALA A 223 17.89 15.97 -17.02
C ALA A 223 19.44 15.94 -17.19
N ASP A 224 19.99 14.72 -17.32
CA ASP A 224 21.43 14.46 -17.48
C ASP A 224 21.61 13.13 -18.24
N ASP A 225 22.19 13.18 -19.42
CA ASP A 225 22.41 12.05 -20.34
C ASP A 225 23.49 11.07 -19.88
N ARG A 226 24.31 11.49 -18.91
CA ARG A 226 25.32 10.62 -18.27
C ARG A 226 24.68 9.64 -17.27
N ILE A 227 23.37 9.75 -17.01
CA ILE A 227 22.66 8.86 -16.09
C ILE A 227 21.81 7.87 -16.88
N ARG A 228 22.17 6.61 -16.78
CA ARG A 228 21.38 5.50 -17.29
C ARG A 228 20.33 5.11 -16.26
N ILE A 229 19.10 4.85 -16.73
CA ILE A 229 17.98 4.41 -15.90
C ILE A 229 17.71 2.95 -16.23
N GLU A 230 17.75 2.10 -15.22
CA GLU A 230 17.37 0.68 -15.29
C GLU A 230 16.12 0.44 -14.48
N MET A 231 15.14 -0.27 -15.03
CA MET A 231 13.98 -0.73 -14.28
C MET A 231 14.30 -2.07 -13.61
N ILE A 232 14.30 -2.10 -12.27
CA ILE A 232 14.59 -3.30 -11.49
C ILE A 232 13.32 -4.11 -11.28
N GLN A 233 12.21 -3.43 -10.97
CA GLN A 233 10.93 -4.05 -10.65
C GLN A 233 9.78 -3.19 -11.15
N THR A 234 8.73 -3.86 -11.62
CA THR A 234 7.46 -3.24 -11.98
C THR A 234 6.31 -4.06 -11.42
N SER A 235 5.26 -3.37 -11.05
CA SER A 235 3.98 -3.97 -10.68
C SER A 235 2.93 -3.40 -11.63
N PRO A 236 2.17 -4.24 -12.32
CA PRO A 236 1.10 -3.74 -13.18
C PRO A 236 0.00 -3.04 -12.36
N PRO A 237 -0.82 -2.20 -13.01
CA PRO A 237 -1.94 -1.55 -12.35
C PRO A 237 -2.91 -2.58 -11.80
N SER A 238 -3.25 -2.48 -10.53
CA SER A 238 -4.31 -3.27 -9.92
C SER A 238 -5.64 -2.50 -9.95
N GLY A 239 -6.76 -3.23 -10.13
CA GLY A 239 -8.09 -2.65 -10.09
C GLY A 239 -8.49 -2.15 -8.70
N ILE A 240 -9.66 -1.51 -8.63
CA ILE A 240 -10.29 -1.10 -7.37
C ILE A 240 -11.40 -2.11 -7.05
N ALA A 241 -11.38 -2.74 -5.88
CA ALA A 241 -12.44 -3.64 -5.46
C ALA A 241 -13.75 -2.86 -5.20
N PRO A 242 -14.91 -3.36 -5.67
CA PRO A 242 -16.19 -2.65 -5.60
C PRO A 242 -16.72 -2.56 -4.16
N LEU A 243 -17.27 -1.39 -3.79
CA LEU A 243 -17.86 -1.17 -2.45
C LEU A 243 -19.30 -1.71 -2.31
N ASP A 244 -19.95 -2.01 -3.41
CA ASP A 244 -21.31 -2.54 -3.46
C ASP A 244 -21.37 -4.07 -3.53
N SER A 245 -20.24 -4.75 -3.34
CA SER A 245 -20.18 -6.22 -3.33
C SER A 245 -20.82 -6.82 -2.07
N PRO A 246 -21.36 -8.04 -2.14
CA PRO A 246 -21.80 -8.77 -0.96
C PRO A 246 -20.69 -8.92 0.09
N PHE A 247 -19.45 -9.11 -0.37
CA PHE A 247 -18.30 -9.24 0.52
C PHE A 247 -18.04 -7.97 1.34
N TYR A 248 -18.00 -6.80 0.70
CA TYR A 248 -17.78 -5.53 1.39
C TYR A 248 -18.91 -5.25 2.39
N ARG A 249 -20.16 -5.55 2.03
CA ARG A 249 -21.31 -5.43 2.95
C ARG A 249 -21.21 -6.39 4.14
N ALA A 250 -20.70 -7.60 3.94
CA ALA A 250 -20.50 -8.57 5.03
C ALA A 250 -19.39 -8.11 6.00
N LEU A 251 -18.30 -7.50 5.48
CA LEU A 251 -17.28 -6.85 6.32
C LEU A 251 -17.91 -5.74 7.19
N GLN A 252 -18.71 -4.86 6.58
CA GLN A 252 -19.40 -3.80 7.31
C GLN A 252 -20.33 -4.36 8.39
N ALA A 253 -21.14 -5.37 8.08
CA ALA A 253 -22.04 -6.02 9.02
C ALA A 253 -21.26 -6.69 10.17
N GLY A 254 -20.14 -7.35 9.87
CA GLY A 254 -19.25 -7.93 10.87
C GLY A 254 -18.68 -6.88 11.83
N VAL A 255 -18.21 -5.76 11.28
CA VAL A 255 -17.73 -4.64 12.10
C VAL A 255 -18.85 -4.10 13.00
N GLN A 256 -20.02 -3.82 12.45
CA GLN A 256 -21.14 -3.29 13.26
C GLN A 256 -21.59 -4.24 14.37
N LYS A 257 -21.54 -5.55 14.12
CA LYS A 257 -21.89 -6.57 15.12
C LYS A 257 -20.89 -6.61 16.29
N HIS A 258 -19.59 -6.55 15.99
CA HIS A 258 -18.54 -6.71 16.98
C HIS A 258 -18.03 -5.40 17.58
N CYS A 259 -18.25 -4.29 16.90
CA CYS A 259 -17.87 -2.94 17.32
C CYS A 259 -18.98 -1.94 16.95
N PRO A 260 -20.11 -1.96 17.68
CA PRO A 260 -21.24 -1.08 17.38
C PRO A 260 -20.84 0.40 17.36
N GLY A 261 -21.24 1.11 16.32
CA GLY A 261 -20.88 2.53 16.11
C GLY A 261 -19.52 2.78 15.47
N ALA A 262 -18.72 1.74 15.23
CA ALA A 262 -17.48 1.90 14.47
C ALA A 262 -17.78 2.21 13.00
N GLY A 263 -17.02 3.13 12.42
CA GLY A 263 -17.07 3.40 10.97
C GLY A 263 -16.28 2.37 10.16
N VAL A 264 -16.68 2.19 8.90
CA VAL A 264 -15.90 1.42 7.90
C VAL A 264 -15.65 2.31 6.70
N PHE A 265 -14.40 2.38 6.25
CA PHE A 265 -14.04 3.17 5.09
C PHE A 265 -13.13 2.40 4.14
N PRO A 266 -13.24 2.63 2.81
CA PRO A 266 -12.31 2.06 1.85
C PRO A 266 -10.95 2.73 1.96
N LEU A 267 -9.89 1.94 1.88
CA LEU A 267 -8.51 2.40 1.99
C LEU A 267 -7.80 2.25 0.64
N LEU A 268 -7.12 3.31 0.20
CA LEU A 268 -6.01 3.20 -0.73
C LEU A 268 -4.75 2.93 0.07
N MET A 269 -4.20 1.72 -0.04
CA MET A 269 -2.98 1.35 0.67
C MET A 269 -1.76 1.95 -0.02
N ALA A 270 -0.90 2.60 0.76
CA ALA A 270 0.37 3.15 0.26
C ALA A 270 1.43 2.06 0.03
N GLY A 271 1.35 0.95 0.76
CA GLY A 271 2.08 -0.28 0.54
C GLY A 271 1.41 -1.18 -0.49
N ALA A 272 1.83 -2.44 -0.54
CA ALA A 272 1.22 -3.47 -1.35
C ALA A 272 1.15 -4.79 -0.55
N THR A 273 0.18 -5.63 -0.91
CA THR A 273 -0.02 -6.97 -0.38
C THR A 273 -0.16 -7.96 -1.54
N ASP A 274 -0.34 -9.22 -1.24
CA ASP A 274 -0.63 -10.25 -2.24
C ASP A 274 -1.96 -10.04 -2.97
N GLY A 275 -2.88 -9.26 -2.38
CA GLY A 275 -4.15 -8.86 -3.00
C GLY A 275 -4.00 -8.17 -4.35
N ARG A 276 -2.85 -7.55 -4.63
CA ARG A 276 -2.55 -6.93 -5.94
C ARG A 276 -2.60 -7.93 -7.09
N TYR A 277 -2.09 -9.14 -6.90
CA TYR A 277 -2.05 -10.18 -7.95
C TYR A 277 -3.44 -10.63 -8.38
N TRP A 278 -4.39 -10.63 -7.45
CA TRP A 278 -5.79 -10.92 -7.71
C TRP A 278 -6.49 -9.76 -8.42
N ARG A 279 -6.33 -8.53 -7.91
CA ARG A 279 -6.92 -7.33 -8.53
C ARG A 279 -6.38 -7.07 -9.94
N GLU A 280 -5.10 -7.35 -10.20
CA GLU A 280 -4.50 -7.28 -11.53
C GLU A 280 -5.23 -8.18 -12.54
N ARG A 281 -5.75 -9.31 -12.09
CA ARG A 281 -6.51 -10.27 -12.91
C ARG A 281 -8.02 -10.05 -12.89
N GLY A 282 -8.47 -8.95 -12.29
CA GLY A 282 -9.88 -8.56 -12.23
C GLY A 282 -10.67 -9.17 -11.08
N TYR A 283 -10.04 -9.91 -10.19
CA TYR A 283 -10.71 -10.46 -9.00
C TYR A 283 -10.81 -9.40 -7.89
N PRO A 284 -12.01 -9.22 -7.28
CA PRO A 284 -12.16 -8.31 -6.15
C PRO A 284 -11.40 -8.84 -4.92
N ALA A 285 -10.31 -8.18 -4.55
CA ALA A 285 -9.56 -8.50 -3.34
C ALA A 285 -9.67 -7.36 -2.32
N TYR A 286 -9.96 -7.73 -1.08
CA TYR A 286 -10.16 -6.83 0.05
C TYR A 286 -9.14 -7.13 1.14
N GLY A 287 -8.32 -6.14 1.46
CA GLY A 287 -7.37 -6.25 2.57
C GLY A 287 -8.03 -5.82 3.88
N PHE A 288 -8.24 -6.77 4.79
CA PHE A 288 -8.88 -6.48 6.06
C PHE A 288 -8.38 -7.41 7.15
N THR A 289 -7.83 -6.85 8.20
CA THR A 289 -7.41 -7.60 9.39
C THR A 289 -8.36 -7.26 10.56
N PRO A 290 -9.16 -8.22 11.06
CA PRO A 290 -10.18 -7.98 12.09
C PRO A 290 -9.55 -7.88 13.48
N MET A 291 -8.87 -6.78 13.76
CA MET A 291 -8.28 -6.46 15.07
C MET A 291 -8.40 -4.97 15.37
N LEU A 292 -8.32 -4.62 16.65
CA LEU A 292 -8.32 -3.23 17.12
C LEU A 292 -6.89 -2.81 17.42
N LEU A 293 -6.44 -1.73 16.78
CA LEU A 293 -5.12 -1.16 16.93
C LEU A 293 -5.21 0.21 17.58
N GLU A 294 -4.36 0.42 18.56
CA GLU A 294 -4.10 1.74 19.13
C GLU A 294 -2.89 2.37 18.44
N ARG A 295 -2.72 3.68 18.65
CA ARG A 295 -1.58 4.42 18.04
C ARG A 295 -0.22 3.80 18.40
N ALA A 296 -0.07 3.25 19.61
CA ALA A 296 1.15 2.61 20.05
C ALA A 296 1.44 1.30 19.29
N ASP A 297 0.41 0.58 18.82
CA ASP A 297 0.58 -0.69 18.10
C ASP A 297 1.08 -0.46 16.68
N LEU A 298 0.65 0.63 16.04
CA LEU A 298 1.06 0.97 14.67
C LEU A 298 2.59 1.14 14.54
N GLY A 299 3.24 1.62 15.59
CA GLY A 299 4.69 1.79 15.61
C GLY A 299 5.48 0.48 15.79
N ARG A 300 4.80 -0.65 16.06
CA ARG A 300 5.43 -1.96 16.27
C ARG A 300 5.40 -2.84 15.03
N VAL A 301 4.56 -2.52 14.05
CA VAL A 301 4.48 -3.28 12.80
C VAL A 301 5.85 -3.25 12.11
N HIS A 302 6.41 -4.41 11.78
CA HIS A 302 7.78 -4.62 11.32
C HIS A 302 8.88 -4.11 12.30
N GLY A 303 8.50 -3.86 13.55
CA GLY A 303 9.39 -3.32 14.57
C GLY A 303 9.79 -4.33 15.64
N ILE A 304 10.57 -3.83 16.62
CA ILE A 304 10.90 -4.62 17.80
C ILE A 304 9.62 -4.78 18.65
N ASP A 305 9.41 -5.99 19.20
CA ASP A 305 8.26 -6.30 20.06
C ASP A 305 6.90 -6.22 19.32
N GLU A 306 6.88 -6.62 18.04
CA GLU A 306 5.63 -6.81 17.30
C GLU A 306 4.81 -7.91 17.97
N ARG A 307 3.56 -7.60 18.30
CA ARG A 307 2.70 -8.48 19.09
C ARG A 307 1.23 -8.24 18.84
N ILE A 308 0.42 -9.26 19.14
CA ILE A 308 -1.03 -9.17 19.21
C ILE A 308 -1.49 -9.68 20.59
N SER A 309 -2.47 -9.02 21.21
CA SER A 309 -3.05 -9.52 22.45
C SER A 309 -3.94 -10.74 22.19
N ALA A 310 -4.05 -11.61 23.20
CA ALA A 310 -4.99 -12.76 23.14
C ALA A 310 -6.44 -12.29 22.94
N GLU A 311 -6.81 -11.17 23.56
CA GLU A 311 -8.14 -10.57 23.39
C GLU A 311 -8.40 -10.15 21.94
N ASN A 312 -7.43 -9.50 21.30
CA ASN A 312 -7.51 -9.10 19.89
C ASN A 312 -7.57 -10.31 18.95
N LEU A 313 -6.81 -11.36 19.26
CA LEU A 313 -6.87 -12.62 18.50
C LEU A 313 -8.27 -13.24 18.58
N LEU A 314 -8.84 -13.35 19.79
CA LEU A 314 -10.19 -13.89 20.00
C LEU A 314 -11.27 -12.99 19.37
N PHE A 315 -11.11 -11.68 19.42
CA PHE A 315 -11.99 -10.73 18.75
C PHE A 315 -12.00 -10.98 17.24
N GLY A 316 -10.81 -11.12 16.63
CA GLY A 316 -10.65 -11.40 15.21
C GLY A 316 -11.29 -12.73 14.80
N ILE A 317 -11.04 -13.81 15.54
CA ILE A 317 -11.64 -15.13 15.27
C ILE A 317 -13.17 -15.05 15.24
N ARG A 318 -13.78 -14.37 16.21
CA ARG A 318 -15.23 -14.20 16.28
C ARG A 318 -15.78 -13.40 15.11
N MET A 319 -15.09 -12.30 14.74
CA MET A 319 -15.48 -11.47 13.61
C MET A 319 -15.35 -12.21 12.28
N VAL A 320 -14.23 -12.91 12.04
CA VAL A 320 -14.04 -13.75 10.83
C VAL A 320 -15.16 -14.78 10.72
N ARG A 321 -15.43 -15.49 11.80
CA ARG A 321 -16.49 -16.51 11.85
C ARG A 321 -17.85 -15.93 11.41
N ASP A 322 -18.24 -14.77 11.94
CA ASP A 322 -19.52 -14.17 11.63
C ASP A 322 -19.60 -13.60 10.22
N ILE A 323 -18.50 -13.06 9.70
CA ILE A 323 -18.40 -12.61 8.30
C ILE A 323 -18.55 -13.82 7.35
N LEU A 324 -17.84 -14.92 7.62
CA LEU A 324 -17.95 -16.14 6.82
C LEU A 324 -19.36 -16.72 6.87
N ARG A 325 -20.03 -16.70 8.02
CA ARG A 325 -21.46 -17.08 8.13
C ARG A 325 -22.34 -16.23 7.21
N THR A 326 -22.14 -14.93 7.20
CA THR A 326 -22.94 -14.01 6.36
C THR A 326 -22.74 -14.25 4.86
N LEU A 327 -21.51 -14.62 4.46
CA LEU A 327 -21.15 -14.79 3.05
C LEU A 327 -21.44 -16.19 2.50
N CYS A 328 -21.24 -17.20 3.33
CA CYS A 328 -21.15 -18.58 2.84
C CYS A 328 -22.28 -19.48 3.32
N LEU A 329 -23.22 -18.99 4.11
CA LEU A 329 -24.42 -19.70 4.56
C LEU A 329 -25.68 -19.08 3.97
#